data_2a9cb640e4321c03375a7b0f528bab91
#
_entry.id   2a9cb640e4321c03375a7b0f528bab91
#
_cell.length_a   1.000
_cell.length_b   1.000
_cell.length_c   1.000
_cell.angle_alpha   90.00
_cell.angle_beta   90.00
_cell.angle_gamma   90.00
#
_symmetry.space_group_name_H-M   'P 1'
#
loop_
_entity.id
_entity.type
_entity.pdbx_description
1 polymer ?
#
loop_
_entity_poly.entity_id
_entity_poly.type
_entity_poly.pdbx_seq_one_letter_code
_entity_poly.pdbx_strand_id
1 'polypeptide(L)'
;VQIEAAQVPQFSDFDDAIYRVPELLEFAPKGTSFEKLGYQLVKSPTEGAGIKYGENHSKLASTMELVEITKRPSNVMSTALGKYLVRFMPDEKRDLLRRLALRQYMAQKIIHDAGGGIISYREEVNHLSVTTAVRRRNNVRVYLEFILKDTQCEKRLSNIEWQVKE
;
A
#
# COMPACT_ATOMS: atom_id res chain seq x y z
N VAL A 1 13.86 10.06 13.21
CA VAL A 1 12.78 9.08 13.49
C VAL A 1 12.89 7.96 12.49
N GLN A 2 12.82 6.71 12.96
CA GLN A 2 12.90 5.52 12.10
C GLN A 2 11.55 5.18 11.49
N ILE A 3 11.58 4.53 10.31
CA ILE A 3 10.39 3.95 9.70
C ILE A 3 10.01 2.70 10.50
N GLU A 4 8.80 2.66 11.05
CA GLU A 4 8.32 1.51 11.80
C GLU A 4 7.90 0.36 10.86
N ALA A 5 8.00 -0.89 11.36
CA ALA A 5 7.63 -2.06 10.57
C ALA A 5 6.18 -2.02 10.04
N ALA A 6 5.26 -1.47 10.85
CA ALA A 6 3.87 -1.30 10.47
C ALA A 6 3.65 -0.29 9.33
N GLN A 7 4.61 0.61 9.11
CA GLN A 7 4.56 1.63 8.05
C GLN A 7 5.10 1.11 6.71
N VAL A 8 5.73 -0.07 6.71
CA VAL A 8 6.25 -0.67 5.48
C VAL A 8 5.17 -1.55 4.86
N PRO A 9 4.69 -1.21 3.66
CA PRO A 9 3.53 -1.87 3.08
C PRO A 9 3.80 -3.34 2.77
N GLN A 10 2.76 -4.15 2.91
CA GLN A 10 2.75 -5.56 2.52
C GLN A 10 1.53 -5.82 1.65
N PHE A 11 1.76 -6.21 0.39
CA PHE A 11 0.71 -6.51 -0.58
C PHE A 11 1.27 -7.40 -1.70
N SER A 12 0.41 -8.07 -2.43
CA SER A 12 0.77 -8.83 -3.62
C SER A 12 0.48 -8.03 -4.89
N ASP A 13 -0.63 -7.29 -4.91
CA ASP A 13 -1.04 -6.45 -6.04
C ASP A 13 -1.48 -5.08 -5.52
N PHE A 14 -0.74 -4.04 -5.90
CA PHE A 14 -1.01 -2.68 -5.44
C PHE A 14 -2.37 -2.17 -5.94
N ASP A 15 -2.72 -2.45 -7.18
CA ASP A 15 -3.99 -2.03 -7.77
C ASP A 15 -5.18 -2.69 -7.09
N ASP A 16 -5.05 -3.93 -6.63
CA ASP A 16 -6.08 -4.60 -5.84
C ASP A 16 -6.40 -3.83 -4.56
N ALA A 17 -5.37 -3.30 -3.88
CA ALA A 17 -5.58 -2.56 -2.64
C ALA A 17 -6.23 -1.19 -2.85
N ILE A 18 -5.81 -0.44 -3.86
CA ILE A 18 -6.21 0.96 -4.02
C ILE A 18 -7.39 1.18 -4.98
N TYR A 19 -7.62 0.27 -5.91
CA TYR A 19 -8.71 0.34 -6.87
C TYR A 19 -9.79 -0.71 -6.61
N ARG A 20 -9.44 -1.99 -6.57
CA ARG A 20 -10.42 -3.06 -6.48
C ARG A 20 -11.11 -3.16 -5.12
N VAL A 21 -10.36 -2.99 -4.02
CA VAL A 21 -10.97 -3.02 -2.69
C VAL A 21 -12.07 -1.96 -2.53
N PRO A 22 -11.85 -0.68 -2.83
CA PRO A 22 -12.93 0.31 -2.79
C PRO A 22 -14.10 -0.01 -3.72
N GLU A 23 -13.84 -0.49 -4.93
CA GLU A 23 -14.88 -0.86 -5.89
C GLU A 23 -15.75 -2.02 -5.40
N LEU A 24 -15.14 -3.06 -4.85
CA LEU A 24 -15.87 -4.20 -4.29
C LEU A 24 -16.73 -3.81 -3.09
N LEU A 25 -16.26 -2.88 -2.28
CA LEU A 25 -17.00 -2.42 -1.10
C LEU A 25 -18.24 -1.58 -1.45
N GLU A 26 -18.38 -1.10 -2.68
CA GLU A 26 -19.65 -0.49 -3.12
C GLU A 26 -20.82 -1.48 -3.03
N PHE A 27 -20.55 -2.78 -3.24
CA PHE A 27 -21.54 -3.85 -3.15
C PHE A 27 -21.69 -4.42 -1.74
N ALA A 28 -20.95 -3.90 -0.77
CA ALA A 28 -20.98 -4.30 0.62
C ALA A 28 -21.06 -3.08 1.55
N PRO A 29 -22.18 -2.31 1.52
CA PRO A 29 -22.28 -1.06 2.26
C PRO A 29 -22.21 -1.22 3.79
N LYS A 30 -22.48 -2.42 4.30
CA LYS A 30 -22.33 -2.78 5.71
C LYS A 30 -20.97 -3.41 6.04
N GLY A 31 -20.09 -3.48 5.04
CA GLY A 31 -18.78 -4.08 5.17
C GLY A 31 -18.73 -5.57 4.81
N THR A 32 -17.51 -6.09 4.79
CA THR A 32 -17.23 -7.49 4.48
C THR A 32 -16.02 -7.98 5.28
N SER A 33 -15.87 -9.30 5.41
CA SER A 33 -14.73 -9.90 6.09
C SER A 33 -13.48 -9.92 5.20
N PHE A 34 -12.30 -10.08 5.80
CA PHE A 34 -11.06 -10.31 5.06
C PHE A 34 -11.15 -11.55 4.16
N GLU A 35 -11.77 -12.61 4.65
CA GLU A 35 -11.96 -13.84 3.90
C GLU A 35 -12.78 -13.63 2.62
N LYS A 36 -13.97 -13.04 2.75
CA LYS A 36 -14.83 -12.76 1.58
C LYS A 36 -14.15 -11.85 0.59
N LEU A 37 -13.50 -10.79 1.06
CA LEU A 37 -12.78 -9.86 0.22
C LEU A 37 -11.61 -10.55 -0.50
N GLY A 38 -10.85 -11.39 0.21
CA GLY A 38 -9.76 -12.16 -0.39
C GLY A 38 -10.23 -13.10 -1.50
N TYR A 39 -11.37 -13.78 -1.31
CA TYR A 39 -11.95 -14.65 -2.34
C TYR A 39 -12.46 -13.87 -3.57
N GLN A 40 -12.87 -12.63 -3.40
CA GLN A 40 -13.27 -11.77 -4.52
C GLN A 40 -12.06 -11.23 -5.29
N LEU A 41 -10.94 -11.00 -4.60
CA LEU A 41 -9.70 -10.46 -5.19
C LEU A 41 -8.87 -11.54 -5.90
N VAL A 42 -8.83 -12.74 -5.34
CA VAL A 42 -8.01 -13.85 -5.83
C VAL A 42 -8.89 -15.02 -6.24
N LYS A 43 -8.69 -15.52 -7.47
CA LYS A 43 -9.40 -16.71 -7.94
C LYS A 43 -8.86 -17.96 -7.24
N SER A 44 -9.76 -18.72 -6.64
CA SER A 44 -9.48 -20.04 -6.04
C SER A 44 -8.28 -20.05 -5.07
N PRO A 45 -8.20 -19.12 -4.10
CA PRO A 45 -7.12 -19.15 -3.13
C PRO A 45 -7.30 -20.35 -2.18
N THR A 46 -6.19 -20.80 -1.58
CA THR A 46 -6.30 -21.64 -0.39
C THR A 46 -6.92 -20.83 0.73
N GLU A 47 -7.62 -21.47 1.67
CA GLU A 47 -8.36 -20.79 2.74
C GLU A 47 -7.52 -19.74 3.47
N GLY A 48 -6.36 -20.13 4.00
CA GLY A 48 -5.49 -19.20 4.73
C GLY A 48 -4.90 -18.09 3.85
N ALA A 49 -4.59 -18.38 2.59
CA ALA A 49 -4.06 -17.40 1.64
C ALA A 49 -5.11 -16.35 1.28
N GLY A 50 -6.37 -16.75 1.12
CA GLY A 50 -7.47 -15.82 0.83
C GLY A 50 -7.68 -14.81 1.95
N ILE A 51 -7.74 -15.28 3.20
CA ILE A 51 -7.86 -14.42 4.39
C ILE A 51 -6.69 -13.43 4.46
N LYS A 52 -5.47 -13.92 4.28
CA LYS A 52 -4.25 -13.12 4.35
C LYS A 52 -4.20 -12.06 3.24
N TYR A 53 -4.62 -12.43 2.05
CA TYR A 53 -4.72 -11.52 0.91
C TYR A 53 -5.70 -10.38 1.20
N GLY A 54 -6.90 -10.72 1.65
CA GLY A 54 -7.90 -9.73 2.04
C GLY A 54 -7.42 -8.81 3.16
N GLU A 55 -6.75 -9.36 4.18
CA GLU A 55 -6.17 -8.60 5.29
C GLU A 55 -5.11 -7.60 4.83
N ASN A 56 -4.11 -8.06 4.07
CA ASN A 56 -2.98 -7.21 3.66
C ASN A 56 -3.44 -6.07 2.73
N HIS A 57 -4.31 -6.37 1.77
CA HIS A 57 -4.80 -5.35 0.83
C HIS A 57 -5.76 -4.37 1.52
N SER A 58 -6.59 -4.83 2.45
CA SER A 58 -7.42 -3.95 3.28
C SER A 58 -6.59 -3.05 4.18
N LYS A 59 -5.52 -3.56 4.78
CA LYS A 59 -4.61 -2.76 5.61
C LYS A 59 -3.94 -1.65 4.81
N LEU A 60 -3.49 -1.93 3.59
CA LEU A 60 -2.93 -0.89 2.72
C LEU A 60 -3.99 0.15 2.35
N ALA A 61 -5.19 -0.27 1.97
CA ALA A 61 -6.29 0.66 1.71
C ALA A 61 -6.64 1.50 2.94
N SER A 62 -6.58 0.91 4.14
CA SER A 62 -6.82 1.62 5.41
C SER A 62 -5.74 2.66 5.71
N THR A 63 -4.48 2.38 5.45
CA THR A 63 -3.41 3.38 5.60
C THR A 63 -3.60 4.58 4.68
N MET A 64 -4.25 4.39 3.56
CA MET A 64 -4.63 5.45 2.62
C MET A 64 -6.01 6.07 2.92
N GLU A 65 -6.61 5.74 4.07
CA GLU A 65 -7.90 6.27 4.52
C GLU A 65 -9.09 5.91 3.62
N LEU A 66 -8.96 4.89 2.77
CA LEU A 66 -10.02 4.46 1.86
C LEU A 66 -11.04 3.55 2.53
N VAL A 67 -10.61 2.82 3.55
CA VAL A 67 -11.44 1.88 4.31
C VAL A 67 -11.18 2.00 5.80
N GLU A 68 -12.17 1.58 6.58
CA GLU A 68 -12.05 1.34 8.03
C GLU A 68 -12.11 -0.15 8.31
N ILE A 69 -11.25 -0.62 9.19
CA ILE A 69 -11.19 -2.02 9.60
C ILE A 69 -11.55 -2.11 11.09
N THR A 70 -12.62 -2.84 11.39
CA THR A 70 -12.92 -3.26 12.75
C THR A 70 -12.49 -4.71 12.93
N LYS A 71 -12.13 -5.08 14.15
CA LYS A 71 -11.66 -6.44 14.47
C LYS A 71 -12.63 -7.15 15.39
N ARG A 72 -12.62 -8.49 15.31
CA ARG A 72 -13.32 -9.43 16.22
C ARG A 72 -14.86 -9.37 16.08
N PRO A 73 -15.41 -9.86 14.96
CA PRO A 73 -14.76 -10.33 13.73
C PRO A 73 -14.27 -9.18 12.86
N SER A 74 -13.40 -9.48 11.89
CA SER A 74 -12.93 -8.47 10.95
C SER A 74 -14.06 -7.98 10.06
N ASN A 75 -14.16 -6.68 9.92
CA ASN A 75 -15.09 -6.04 8.99
C ASN A 75 -14.41 -4.86 8.31
N VAL A 76 -14.46 -4.84 7.00
CA VAL A 76 -13.88 -3.81 6.15
C VAL A 76 -15.01 -3.00 5.53
N MET A 77 -15.04 -1.71 5.78
CA MET A 77 -16.04 -0.78 5.24
C MET A 77 -15.36 0.38 4.52
N SER A 78 -15.97 0.86 3.45
CA SER A 78 -15.53 2.11 2.83
C SER A 78 -15.71 3.30 3.76
N THR A 79 -14.69 4.16 3.78
CA THR A 79 -14.82 5.52 4.34
C THR A 79 -15.60 6.40 3.37
N ALA A 80 -15.98 7.61 3.80
CA ALA A 80 -16.55 8.61 2.90
C ALA A 80 -15.60 8.89 1.72
N LEU A 81 -14.30 9.00 1.98
CA LEU A 81 -13.28 9.19 0.95
C LEU A 81 -13.23 8.01 -0.04
N GLY A 82 -13.26 6.77 0.45
CA GLY A 82 -13.29 5.58 -0.41
C GLY A 82 -14.53 5.54 -1.32
N LYS A 83 -15.69 5.93 -0.80
CA LYS A 83 -16.92 6.02 -1.59
C LYS A 83 -16.85 7.12 -2.67
N TYR A 84 -16.22 8.24 -2.35
CA TYR A 84 -16.02 9.32 -3.32
C TYR A 84 -15.07 8.92 -4.44
N LEU A 85 -13.97 8.29 -4.06
CA LEU A 85 -12.89 7.94 -4.97
C LEU A 85 -13.36 7.09 -6.16
N VAL A 86 -14.24 6.12 -5.92
CA VAL A 86 -14.72 5.20 -6.98
C VAL A 86 -15.53 5.92 -8.06
N ARG A 87 -16.01 7.13 -7.79
CA ARG A 87 -16.80 7.95 -8.72
C ARG A 87 -15.94 8.91 -9.55
N PHE A 88 -14.67 9.06 -9.22
CA PHE A 88 -13.77 9.96 -9.94
C PHE A 88 -13.36 9.37 -11.30
N MET A 89 -13.05 10.25 -12.23
CA MET A 89 -12.43 9.86 -13.49
C MET A 89 -11.04 9.23 -13.21
N PRO A 90 -10.56 8.31 -14.08
CA PRO A 90 -9.32 7.57 -13.82
C PRO A 90 -8.12 8.44 -13.48
N ASP A 91 -7.92 9.56 -14.17
CA ASP A 91 -6.78 10.45 -13.91
C ASP A 91 -6.92 11.20 -12.59
N GLU A 92 -8.11 11.70 -12.27
CA GLU A 92 -8.40 12.36 -10.99
C GLU A 92 -8.24 11.38 -9.83
N LYS A 93 -8.72 10.15 -10.00
CA LYS A 93 -8.58 9.07 -9.03
C LYS A 93 -7.11 8.77 -8.74
N ARG A 94 -6.30 8.62 -9.78
CA ARG A 94 -4.86 8.37 -9.65
C ARG A 94 -4.16 9.51 -8.93
N ASP A 95 -4.45 10.75 -9.28
CA ASP A 95 -3.84 11.93 -8.65
C ASP A 95 -4.17 12.02 -7.17
N LEU A 96 -5.42 11.78 -6.78
CA LEU A 96 -5.82 11.74 -5.39
C LEU A 96 -5.12 10.60 -4.64
N LEU A 97 -5.08 9.40 -5.22
CA LEU A 97 -4.41 8.25 -4.62
C LEU A 97 -2.91 8.48 -4.41
N ARG A 98 -2.24 9.15 -5.37
CA ARG A 98 -0.84 9.55 -5.22
C ARG A 98 -0.63 10.48 -4.02
N ARG A 99 -1.51 11.45 -3.83
CA ARG A 99 -1.44 12.37 -2.68
C ARG A 99 -1.66 11.63 -1.35
N LEU A 100 -2.61 10.71 -1.31
CA LEU A 100 -2.87 9.89 -0.13
C LEU A 100 -1.68 8.97 0.18
N ALA A 101 -1.09 8.35 -0.84
CA ALA A 101 0.09 7.52 -0.69
C ALA A 101 1.31 8.32 -0.19
N LEU A 102 1.49 9.54 -0.68
CA LEU A 102 2.59 10.41 -0.26
C LEU A 102 2.47 10.86 1.20
N ARG A 103 1.28 10.83 1.80
CA ARG A 103 1.10 11.19 3.22
C ARG A 103 1.74 10.18 4.19
N GLN A 104 2.04 8.97 3.72
CA GLN A 104 2.66 7.96 4.57
C GLN A 104 4.10 8.35 4.91
N TYR A 105 4.45 8.24 6.20
CA TYR A 105 5.76 8.65 6.70
C TYR A 105 6.92 7.95 5.99
N MET A 106 6.80 6.65 5.75
CA MET A 106 7.81 5.87 5.02
C MET A 106 8.11 6.48 3.65
N ALA A 107 7.06 6.81 2.89
CA ALA A 107 7.23 7.41 1.56
C ALA A 107 7.88 8.80 1.65
N GLN A 108 7.40 9.65 2.53
CA GLN A 108 7.95 11.00 2.71
C GLN A 108 9.43 10.95 3.08
N LYS A 109 9.80 10.07 4.02
CA LYS A 109 11.18 9.95 4.48
C LYS A 109 12.11 9.50 3.37
N ILE A 110 11.78 8.41 2.68
CA ILE A 110 12.62 7.87 1.60
C ILE A 110 12.74 8.87 0.45
N ILE A 111 11.64 9.49 0.03
CA ILE A 111 11.65 10.48 -1.06
C ILE A 111 12.46 11.72 -0.68
N HIS A 112 12.32 12.19 0.55
CA HIS A 112 13.10 13.31 1.06
C HIS A 112 14.59 12.99 1.05
N ASP A 113 14.98 11.86 1.64
CA ASP A 113 16.39 11.48 1.77
C ASP A 113 17.03 11.23 0.38
N ALA A 114 16.29 10.62 -0.55
CA ALA A 114 16.74 10.45 -1.94
C ALA A 114 16.89 11.76 -2.71
N GLY A 115 16.27 12.84 -2.25
CA GLY A 115 16.44 14.18 -2.80
C GLY A 115 17.79 14.83 -2.48
N GLY A 116 18.46 14.36 -1.42
CA GLY A 116 19.77 14.82 -1.01
C GLY A 116 20.94 14.03 -1.60
N GLY A 117 20.68 12.97 -2.36
CA GLY A 117 21.71 12.12 -2.97
C GLY A 117 21.32 10.64 -2.95
N ILE A 118 22.32 9.78 -3.17
CA ILE A 118 22.11 8.33 -3.17
C ILE A 118 21.91 7.82 -1.74
N ILE A 119 20.88 7.02 -1.55
CA ILE A 119 20.54 6.39 -0.27
C ILE A 119 20.40 4.88 -0.42
N SER A 120 20.57 4.17 0.68
CA SER A 120 20.37 2.72 0.74
C SER A 120 19.00 2.40 1.32
N TYR A 121 18.19 1.64 0.57
CA TYR A 121 16.93 1.11 1.09
C TYR A 121 17.14 0.32 2.39
N ARG A 122 18.21 -0.47 2.48
CA ARG A 122 18.51 -1.26 3.67
C ARG A 122 18.74 -0.39 4.92
N GLU A 123 19.39 0.76 4.76
CA GLU A 123 19.59 1.70 5.88
C GLU A 123 18.29 2.37 6.30
N GLU A 124 17.42 2.71 5.35
CA GLU A 124 16.11 3.29 5.65
C GLU A 124 15.20 2.37 6.48
N VAL A 125 15.36 1.05 6.32
CA VAL A 125 14.58 0.03 7.04
C VAL A 125 15.47 -0.86 7.93
N ASN A 126 16.54 -0.30 8.49
CA ASN A 126 17.57 -1.04 9.21
C ASN A 126 17.08 -1.80 10.45
N HIS A 127 15.98 -1.34 11.05
CA HIS A 127 15.34 -1.98 12.21
C HIS A 127 14.57 -3.25 11.84
N LEU A 128 14.29 -3.48 10.56
CA LEU A 128 13.69 -4.72 10.10
C LEU A 128 14.76 -5.82 9.96
N SER A 129 14.36 -7.08 10.22
CA SER A 129 15.24 -8.19 9.88
C SER A 129 15.58 -8.17 8.39
N VAL A 130 16.74 -8.70 8.03
CA VAL A 130 17.19 -8.79 6.61
C VAL A 130 16.13 -9.50 5.77
N THR A 131 15.61 -10.63 6.26
CA THR A 131 14.57 -11.39 5.56
C THR A 131 13.33 -10.55 5.30
N THR A 132 12.87 -9.77 6.28
CA THR A 132 11.70 -8.90 6.12
C THR A 132 12.00 -7.76 5.15
N ALA A 133 13.16 -7.14 5.24
CA ALA A 133 13.58 -6.08 4.34
C ALA A 133 13.61 -6.58 2.88
N VAL A 134 14.18 -7.76 2.62
CA VAL A 134 14.20 -8.40 1.28
C VAL A 134 12.78 -8.65 0.78
N ARG A 135 11.92 -9.24 1.61
CA ARG A 135 10.53 -9.58 1.22
C ARG A 135 9.70 -8.35 0.87
N ARG A 136 9.90 -7.23 1.58
CA ARG A 136 9.13 -6.00 1.40
C ARG A 136 9.73 -5.02 0.39
N ARG A 137 10.95 -5.26 -0.03
CA ARG A 137 11.67 -4.37 -0.96
C ARG A 137 10.88 -4.02 -2.22
N ASN A 138 10.32 -5.03 -2.88
CA ASN A 138 9.54 -4.81 -4.08
C ASN A 138 8.26 -4.01 -3.80
N ASN A 139 7.63 -4.23 -2.66
CA ASN A 139 6.43 -3.48 -2.26
C ASN A 139 6.74 -2.00 -2.06
N VAL A 140 7.83 -1.67 -1.38
CA VAL A 140 8.27 -0.29 -1.21
C VAL A 140 8.59 0.34 -2.56
N ARG A 141 9.28 -0.38 -3.43
CA ARG A 141 9.60 0.10 -4.78
C ARG A 141 8.34 0.41 -5.59
N VAL A 142 7.40 -0.52 -5.67
CA VAL A 142 6.13 -0.33 -6.38
C VAL A 142 5.35 0.86 -5.80
N TYR A 143 5.32 0.99 -4.48
CA TYR A 143 4.66 2.08 -3.79
C TYR A 143 5.26 3.44 -4.16
N LEU A 144 6.59 3.57 -4.14
CA LEU A 144 7.28 4.81 -4.51
C LEU A 144 7.19 5.11 -6.01
N GLU A 145 7.26 4.10 -6.87
CA GLU A 145 7.03 4.27 -8.31
C GLU A 145 5.63 4.83 -8.59
N PHE A 146 4.62 4.33 -7.89
CA PHE A 146 3.26 4.87 -8.03
C PHE A 146 3.17 6.36 -7.69
N ILE A 147 3.87 6.81 -6.64
CA ILE A 147 3.88 8.22 -6.23
C ILE A 147 4.65 9.09 -7.21
N LEU A 148 5.82 8.64 -7.67
CA LEU A 148 6.81 9.48 -8.34
C LEU A 148 6.82 9.37 -9.86
N LYS A 149 6.32 8.28 -10.43
CA LYS A 149 6.33 8.06 -11.89
C LYS A 149 5.59 9.19 -12.61
N ASP A 150 6.16 9.65 -13.72
CA ASP A 150 5.64 10.75 -14.51
C ASP A 150 5.53 12.08 -13.75
N THR A 151 6.30 12.26 -12.70
CA THR A 151 6.40 13.52 -11.94
C THR A 151 7.78 14.13 -12.03
N GLN A 152 7.91 15.38 -11.61
CA GLN A 152 9.21 16.07 -11.56
C GLN A 152 10.22 15.40 -10.60
N CYS A 153 9.73 14.60 -9.68
CA CYS A 153 10.55 13.91 -8.68
C CYS A 153 10.90 12.46 -9.07
N GLU A 154 10.51 11.99 -10.24
CA GLU A 154 10.76 10.61 -10.70
C GLU A 154 12.24 10.21 -10.63
N LYS A 155 13.13 11.15 -10.94
CA LYS A 155 14.58 10.91 -10.87
C LYS A 155 15.08 10.49 -9.49
N ARG A 156 14.35 10.77 -8.42
CA ARG A 156 14.71 10.33 -7.06
C ARG A 156 14.70 8.80 -6.93
N LEU A 157 13.90 8.11 -7.74
CA LEU A 157 13.89 6.64 -7.76
C LEU A 157 15.25 6.05 -8.12
N SER A 158 16.00 6.69 -9.01
CA SER A 158 17.34 6.26 -9.39
C SER A 158 18.42 6.52 -8.32
N ASN A 159 18.10 7.34 -7.32
CA ASN A 159 18.99 7.61 -6.19
C ASN A 159 18.85 6.56 -5.07
N ILE A 160 17.99 5.56 -5.23
CA ILE A 160 17.77 4.53 -4.21
C ILE A 160 18.51 3.26 -4.60
N GLU A 161 19.44 2.83 -3.77
CA GLU A 161 20.08 1.53 -3.87
C GLU A 161 19.19 0.49 -3.18
N TRP A 162 18.62 -0.41 -3.99
CA TRP A 162 17.64 -1.39 -3.51
C TRP A 162 18.23 -2.66 -2.94
N GLN A 163 19.55 -2.89 -3.14
CA GLN A 163 20.18 -4.12 -2.66
C GLN A 163 20.17 -4.22 -1.15
N VAL A 164 19.85 -5.40 -0.65
CA VAL A 164 19.95 -5.77 0.75
C VAL A 164 21.05 -6.80 0.86
N LYS A 165 22.19 -6.41 1.43
CA LYS A 165 23.29 -7.34 1.73
C LYS A 165 22.84 -8.26 2.88
N GLU A 166 22.98 -9.56 2.66
CA GLU A 166 22.80 -10.57 3.69
C GLU A 166 23.88 -10.52 4.76
#